data_bd31a8ceb37f487535a770e10db13c1c
#
_entry.id   bd31a8ceb37f487535a770e10db13c1c
#
_cell.length_a   1.000
_cell.length_b   1.000
_cell.length_c   1.000
_cell.angle_alpha   90.00
_cell.angle_beta   90.00
_cell.angle_gamma   90.00
#
_symmetry.space_group_name_H-M   'P 1'
#
loop_
_entity.id
_entity.type
_entity.pdbx_description
1 polymer ?
#
loop_
_entity_poly.entity_id
_entity_poly.type
_entity_poly.pdbx_seq_one_letter_code
_entity_poly.pdbx_strand_id
1 'polypeptide(L)'
;MSRRVVIADAGPLIALARIDALHLLRQLFGHVFITTTVRDEILPAGAVFAEGALLMSTLAEGWIDVVEVPTSDFTPINPGVDAGEASSIHFAKQQRDAGDAVLIVMDDRAGRLEAKSLGLEFIGSAAVIGLAKTEGLVPAARPLLEQIVASGYFIGPSIVSAVLARVNE
;
A
#
# COMPACT_ATOMS: atom_id res chain seq x y z
N MET A 1 8.06 -3.12 23.64
CA MET A 1 7.68 -2.23 22.52
C MET A 1 6.83 -3.02 21.53
N SER A 2 5.67 -2.54 21.19
CA SER A 2 4.90 -3.14 20.11
C SER A 2 5.63 -2.89 18.79
N ARG A 3 5.78 -3.93 17.99
CA ARG A 3 6.33 -3.85 16.63
C ARG A 3 5.31 -3.13 15.75
N ARG A 4 5.76 -2.21 14.91
CA ARG A 4 4.89 -1.63 13.88
C ARG A 4 4.93 -2.51 12.64
N VAL A 5 3.80 -3.06 12.25
CA VAL A 5 3.60 -3.87 11.05
C VAL A 5 2.97 -3.01 9.97
N VAL A 6 3.65 -2.85 8.86
CA VAL A 6 3.15 -2.11 7.69
C VAL A 6 2.84 -3.09 6.58
N ILE A 7 1.63 -3.05 6.07
CA ILE A 7 1.12 -3.97 5.05
C ILE A 7 0.74 -3.14 3.83
N ALA A 8 1.23 -3.51 2.65
CA ALA A 8 0.89 -2.84 1.41
C ALA A 8 -0.02 -3.70 0.53
N ASP A 9 -1.07 -3.08 0.02
CA ASP A 9 -1.96 -3.65 -0.97
C ASP A 9 -1.44 -3.43 -2.40
N ALA A 10 -2.01 -4.12 -3.39
CA ALA A 10 -1.55 -4.08 -4.78
C ALA A 10 -1.60 -2.68 -5.39
N GLY A 11 -2.69 -1.94 -5.18
CA GLY A 11 -2.87 -0.61 -5.76
C GLY A 11 -1.73 0.35 -5.47
N PRO A 12 -1.38 0.63 -4.21
CA PRO A 12 -0.25 1.49 -3.86
C PRO A 12 1.09 1.01 -4.38
N LEU A 13 1.33 -0.30 -4.40
CA LEU A 13 2.56 -0.87 -4.97
C LEU A 13 2.66 -0.57 -6.47
N ILE A 14 1.56 -0.74 -7.20
CA ILE A 14 1.49 -0.42 -8.63
C ILE A 14 1.69 1.09 -8.86
N ALA A 15 1.02 1.93 -8.10
CA ALA A 15 1.13 3.39 -8.21
C ALA A 15 2.59 3.86 -8.03
N LEU A 16 3.23 3.40 -6.96
CA LEU A 16 4.62 3.75 -6.66
C LEU A 16 5.61 3.13 -7.64
N ALA A 17 5.37 1.90 -8.11
CA ALA A 17 6.21 1.27 -9.13
C ALA A 17 6.20 2.04 -10.45
N ARG A 18 5.06 2.56 -10.87
CA ARG A 18 4.91 3.34 -12.12
C ARG A 18 5.75 4.60 -12.17
N ILE A 19 6.09 5.15 -11.03
CA ILE A 19 6.93 6.35 -10.92
C ILE A 19 8.31 6.07 -10.31
N ASP A 20 8.71 4.80 -10.26
CA ASP A 20 9.99 4.34 -9.68
C ASP A 20 10.20 4.80 -8.22
N ALA A 21 9.14 4.79 -7.44
CA ALA A 21 9.12 5.30 -6.06
C ALA A 21 8.83 4.23 -4.98
N LEU A 22 8.92 2.93 -5.29
CA LEU A 22 8.77 1.87 -4.29
C LEU A 22 9.74 2.00 -3.11
N HIS A 23 10.95 2.50 -3.36
CA HIS A 23 11.97 2.73 -2.34
C HIS A 23 11.52 3.68 -1.22
N LEU A 24 10.53 4.53 -1.46
CA LEU A 24 9.96 5.42 -0.43
C LEU A 24 9.30 4.62 0.70
N LEU A 25 8.70 3.48 0.41
CA LEU A 25 8.14 2.60 1.44
C LEU A 25 9.22 2.08 2.38
N ARG A 26 10.38 1.69 1.82
CA ARG A 26 11.54 1.28 2.63
C ARG A 26 12.08 2.43 3.47
N GLN A 27 12.22 3.60 2.88
CA GLN A 27 12.76 4.77 3.59
C GLN A 27 11.84 5.24 4.73
N LEU A 28 10.52 5.19 4.53
CA LEU A 28 9.54 5.59 5.53
C LEU A 28 9.32 4.55 6.63
N PHE A 29 9.27 3.27 6.25
CA PHE A 29 8.79 2.22 7.13
C PHE A 29 9.84 1.14 7.46
N GLY A 30 10.94 1.12 6.73
CA GLY A 30 12.02 0.15 6.87
C GLY A 30 11.65 -1.21 6.29
N HIS A 31 10.57 -1.82 6.76
CA HIS A 31 10.11 -3.16 6.38
C HIS A 31 8.60 -3.15 6.10
N VAL A 32 8.19 -3.86 5.06
CA VAL A 32 6.79 -3.92 4.61
C VAL A 32 6.40 -5.38 4.35
N PHE A 33 5.16 -5.71 4.63
CA PHE A 33 4.56 -7.01 4.33
C PHE A 33 3.58 -6.91 3.18
N ILE A 34 3.56 -7.92 2.34
CA ILE A 34 2.51 -8.14 1.35
C ILE A 34 2.00 -9.57 1.48
N THR A 35 0.75 -9.82 1.11
CA THR A 35 0.23 -11.18 1.07
C THR A 35 0.60 -11.89 -0.22
N THR A 36 0.57 -13.23 -0.23
CA THR A 36 0.73 -14.01 -1.47
C THR A 36 -0.32 -13.64 -2.51
N THR A 37 -1.55 -13.33 -2.09
CA THR A 37 -2.62 -12.89 -2.98
C THR A 37 -2.26 -11.57 -3.67
N VAL A 38 -1.78 -10.58 -2.93
CA VAL A 38 -1.32 -9.29 -3.48
C VAL A 38 -0.13 -9.48 -4.43
N ARG A 39 0.85 -10.30 -4.04
CA ARG A 39 1.97 -10.64 -4.93
C ARG A 39 1.49 -11.20 -6.26
N ASP A 40 0.56 -12.15 -6.22
CA ASP A 40 0.08 -12.86 -7.40
C ASP A 40 -0.79 -11.99 -8.31
N GLU A 41 -1.42 -10.94 -7.77
CA GLU A 41 -2.10 -9.91 -8.57
C GLU A 41 -1.11 -9.07 -9.39
N ILE A 42 0.03 -8.73 -8.82
CA ILE A 42 1.06 -7.92 -9.50
C ILE A 42 1.94 -8.78 -10.40
N LEU A 43 2.13 -10.05 -10.03
CA LEU A 43 2.95 -11.04 -10.74
C LEU A 43 2.10 -12.21 -11.26
N PRO A 44 1.08 -11.97 -12.08
CA PRO A 44 0.25 -13.06 -12.60
C PRO A 44 1.10 -14.01 -13.45
N ALA A 45 0.84 -15.31 -13.33
CA ALA A 45 1.56 -16.33 -14.05
C ALA A 45 1.51 -16.10 -15.57
N GLY A 46 2.69 -16.07 -16.21
CA GLY A 46 2.83 -15.89 -17.67
C GLY A 46 2.71 -14.45 -18.18
N ALA A 47 2.52 -13.45 -17.30
CA ALA A 47 2.48 -12.05 -17.68
C ALA A 47 3.75 -11.32 -17.20
N VAL A 48 4.35 -10.52 -18.07
CA VAL A 48 5.49 -9.66 -17.73
C VAL A 48 5.06 -8.21 -17.86
N PHE A 49 4.75 -7.59 -16.73
CA PHE A 49 4.49 -6.16 -16.63
C PHE A 49 5.71 -5.45 -16.03
N ALA A 50 5.90 -4.19 -16.39
CA ALA A 50 7.00 -3.38 -15.87
C ALA A 50 6.95 -3.28 -14.33
N GLU A 51 5.77 -3.10 -13.76
CA GLU A 51 5.53 -3.06 -12.32
C GLU A 51 5.90 -4.40 -11.66
N GLY A 52 5.60 -5.52 -12.30
CA GLY A 52 5.96 -6.85 -11.83
C GLY A 52 7.47 -7.06 -11.79
N ALA A 53 8.20 -6.65 -12.83
CA ALA A 53 9.66 -6.75 -12.87
C ALA A 53 10.31 -5.92 -11.75
N LEU A 54 9.81 -4.71 -11.50
CA LEU A 54 10.29 -3.86 -10.42
C LEU A 54 9.96 -4.47 -9.05
N LEU A 55 8.75 -5.02 -8.87
CA LEU A 55 8.41 -5.70 -7.62
C LEU A 55 9.32 -6.91 -7.38
N MET A 56 9.61 -7.73 -8.40
CA MET A 56 10.51 -8.88 -8.27
C MET A 56 11.91 -8.45 -7.82
N SER A 57 12.48 -7.40 -8.42
CA SER A 57 13.78 -6.88 -7.99
C SER A 57 13.74 -6.34 -6.56
N THR A 58 12.65 -5.69 -6.19
CA THR A 58 12.44 -5.15 -4.85
C THR A 58 12.31 -6.26 -3.80
N LEU A 59 11.60 -7.35 -4.12
CA LEU A 59 11.52 -8.53 -3.25
C LEU A 59 12.91 -9.15 -3.00
N ALA A 60 13.77 -9.18 -4.01
CA ALA A 60 15.13 -9.67 -3.88
C ALA A 60 16.01 -8.83 -2.93
N GLU A 61 15.65 -7.57 -2.68
CA GLU A 61 16.34 -6.70 -1.71
C GLU A 61 16.05 -7.07 -0.24
N GLY A 62 15.01 -7.88 0.03
CA GLY A 62 14.72 -8.45 1.35
C GLY A 62 14.06 -7.51 2.37
N TRP A 63 13.51 -6.37 1.96
CA TRP A 63 12.76 -5.48 2.85
C TRP A 63 11.24 -5.58 2.69
N ILE A 64 10.77 -6.34 1.72
CA ILE A 64 9.37 -6.75 1.59
C ILE A 64 9.27 -8.25 1.87
N ASP A 65 8.49 -8.61 2.88
CA ASP A 65 8.16 -10.01 3.17
C ASP A 65 6.82 -10.39 2.57
N VAL A 66 6.79 -11.55 1.91
CA VAL A 66 5.55 -12.15 1.42
C VAL A 66 5.02 -13.13 2.45
N VAL A 67 3.78 -12.91 2.90
CA VAL A 67 3.12 -13.76 3.89
C VAL A 67 1.94 -14.50 3.27
N GLU A 68 1.81 -15.77 3.62
CA GLU A 68 0.62 -16.55 3.26
C GLU A 68 -0.47 -16.31 4.30
N VAL A 69 -1.66 -15.95 3.82
CA VAL A 69 -2.83 -15.69 4.66
C VAL A 69 -3.95 -16.64 4.22
N PRO A 70 -4.46 -17.50 5.12
CA PRO A 70 -5.59 -18.36 4.79
C PRO A 70 -6.82 -17.52 4.43
N THR A 71 -7.38 -17.75 3.26
CA THR A 71 -8.55 -17.00 2.76
C THR A 71 -9.87 -17.51 3.32
N SER A 72 -9.88 -18.71 3.94
CA SER A 72 -11.08 -19.37 4.47
C SER A 72 -11.62 -18.73 5.75
N ASP A 73 -10.78 -17.99 6.48
CA ASP A 73 -11.09 -17.58 7.86
C ASP A 73 -11.59 -16.12 7.96
N PHE A 74 -11.66 -15.43 6.83
CA PHE A 74 -12.10 -14.04 6.78
C PHE A 74 -13.01 -13.78 5.59
N THR A 75 -14.22 -13.31 5.89
CA THR A 75 -15.18 -12.85 4.88
C THR A 75 -15.44 -11.37 5.11
N PRO A 76 -15.11 -10.48 4.14
CA PRO A 76 -15.44 -9.07 4.25
C PRO A 76 -16.95 -8.84 4.36
N ILE A 77 -17.35 -7.84 5.12
CA ILE A 77 -18.74 -7.39 5.20
C ILE A 77 -19.10 -6.61 3.94
N ASN A 78 -18.16 -5.81 3.43
CA ASN A 78 -18.35 -5.04 2.21
C ASN A 78 -18.11 -5.94 0.98
N PRO A 79 -19.15 -6.19 0.13
CA PRO A 79 -19.01 -7.04 -1.04
C PRO A 79 -18.11 -6.48 -2.15
N GLY A 80 -17.74 -5.19 -2.07
CA GLY A 80 -16.81 -4.56 -3.00
C GLY A 80 -15.33 -4.80 -2.70
N VAL A 81 -15.02 -5.46 -1.59
CA VAL A 81 -13.64 -5.82 -1.21
C VAL A 81 -13.20 -7.03 -2.02
N ASP A 82 -12.11 -6.90 -2.75
CA ASP A 82 -11.53 -7.99 -3.52
C ASP A 82 -10.67 -8.95 -2.67
N ALA A 83 -10.13 -10.00 -3.30
CA ALA A 83 -9.36 -11.02 -2.60
C ALA A 83 -8.03 -10.49 -2.03
N GLY A 84 -7.34 -9.60 -2.77
CA GLY A 84 -6.11 -8.97 -2.32
C GLY A 84 -6.32 -8.10 -1.10
N GLU A 85 -7.30 -7.20 -1.18
CA GLU A 85 -7.72 -6.33 -0.08
C GLU A 85 -8.16 -7.14 1.14
N ALA A 86 -8.99 -8.16 0.94
CA ALA A 86 -9.44 -9.04 2.01
C ALA A 86 -8.26 -9.73 2.72
N SER A 87 -7.28 -10.22 1.97
CA SER A 87 -6.09 -10.87 2.52
C SER A 87 -5.22 -9.89 3.33
N SER A 88 -5.04 -8.67 2.83
CA SER A 88 -4.30 -7.60 3.51
C SER A 88 -4.98 -7.20 4.82
N ILE A 89 -6.30 -7.02 4.80
CA ILE A 89 -7.11 -6.67 5.98
C ILE A 89 -7.10 -7.81 7.00
N HIS A 90 -7.22 -9.06 6.55
CA HIS A 90 -7.18 -10.22 7.45
C HIS A 90 -5.83 -10.32 8.18
N PHE A 91 -4.73 -10.19 7.45
CA PHE A 91 -3.40 -10.19 8.05
C PHE A 91 -3.23 -9.03 9.05
N ALA A 92 -3.68 -7.84 8.68
CA ALA A 92 -3.66 -6.67 9.57
C ALA A 92 -4.42 -6.94 10.87
N LYS A 93 -5.61 -7.53 10.77
CA LYS A 93 -6.41 -7.90 11.94
C LYS A 93 -5.69 -8.89 12.82
N GLN A 94 -5.09 -9.94 12.23
CA GLN A 94 -4.32 -10.94 13.00
C GLN A 94 -3.16 -10.30 13.77
N GLN A 95 -2.39 -9.42 13.14
CA GLN A 95 -1.25 -8.75 13.78
C GLN A 95 -1.70 -7.80 14.89
N ARG A 96 -2.77 -7.03 14.67
CA ARG A 96 -3.36 -6.17 15.71
C ARG A 96 -3.86 -6.99 16.90
N ASP A 97 -4.55 -8.09 16.65
CA ASP A 97 -5.08 -8.96 17.71
C ASP A 97 -3.94 -9.65 18.48
N ALA A 98 -2.76 -9.79 17.89
CA ALA A 98 -1.53 -10.23 18.52
C ALA A 98 -0.82 -9.13 19.34
N GLY A 99 -1.29 -7.89 19.28
CA GLY A 99 -0.78 -6.76 20.06
C GLY A 99 0.16 -5.82 19.29
N ASP A 100 0.32 -6.00 18.00
CA ASP A 100 1.15 -5.13 17.16
C ASP A 100 0.40 -3.84 16.75
N ALA A 101 1.14 -2.77 16.58
CA ALA A 101 0.64 -1.58 15.90
C ALA A 101 0.66 -1.83 14.38
N VAL A 102 -0.48 -1.65 13.70
CA VAL A 102 -0.62 -2.01 12.29
C VAL A 102 -1.00 -0.78 11.46
N LEU A 103 -0.38 -0.67 10.28
CA LEU A 103 -0.73 0.31 9.25
C LEU A 103 -0.93 -0.42 7.91
N ILE A 104 -2.04 -0.17 7.25
CA ILE A 104 -2.29 -0.66 5.89
C ILE A 104 -2.08 0.48 4.89
N VAL A 105 -1.32 0.22 3.84
CA VAL A 105 -1.21 1.12 2.68
C VAL A 105 -2.17 0.62 1.61
N MET A 106 -3.28 1.32 1.41
CA MET A 106 -4.41 0.89 0.60
C MET A 106 -5.15 2.08 -0.01
N ASP A 107 -5.44 2.04 -1.29
CA ASP A 107 -6.13 3.12 -2.01
C ASP A 107 -7.61 2.87 -2.24
N ASP A 108 -8.02 1.60 -2.43
CA ASP A 108 -9.41 1.28 -2.76
C ASP A 108 -10.39 1.68 -1.66
N ARG A 109 -11.51 2.27 -2.09
CA ARG A 109 -12.53 2.78 -1.16
C ARG A 109 -13.20 1.66 -0.37
N ALA A 110 -13.53 0.55 -1.01
CA ALA A 110 -14.21 -0.56 -0.34
C ALA A 110 -13.31 -1.20 0.72
N GLY A 111 -12.05 -1.44 0.39
CA GLY A 111 -11.05 -1.94 1.33
C GLY A 111 -10.83 -0.99 2.51
N ARG A 112 -10.76 0.33 2.25
CA ARG A 112 -10.59 1.34 3.31
C ARG A 112 -11.79 1.43 4.25
N LEU A 113 -13.01 1.30 3.72
CA LEU A 113 -14.22 1.25 4.55
C LEU A 113 -14.25 0.00 5.42
N GLU A 114 -13.87 -1.16 4.86
CA GLU A 114 -13.76 -2.41 5.62
C GLU A 114 -12.70 -2.29 6.73
N ALA A 115 -11.50 -1.83 6.41
CA ALA A 115 -10.43 -1.59 7.39
C ALA A 115 -10.88 -0.66 8.52
N LYS A 116 -11.57 0.44 8.16
CA LYS A 116 -12.13 1.39 9.13
C LYS A 116 -13.16 0.73 10.06
N SER A 117 -14.05 -0.11 9.53
CA SER A 117 -15.07 -0.81 10.32
C SER A 117 -14.45 -1.75 11.36
N LEU A 118 -13.25 -2.25 11.08
CA LEU A 118 -12.47 -3.11 11.97
C LEU A 118 -11.51 -2.33 12.91
N GLY A 119 -11.52 -0.99 12.85
CA GLY A 119 -10.63 -0.16 13.65
C GLY A 119 -9.16 -0.25 13.24
N LEU A 120 -8.87 -0.58 11.98
CA LEU A 120 -7.52 -0.64 11.43
C LEU A 120 -7.11 0.71 10.85
N GLU A 121 -5.87 1.10 11.08
CA GLU A 121 -5.29 2.31 10.50
C GLU A 121 -4.87 2.06 9.05
N PHE A 122 -5.12 3.03 8.19
CA PHE A 122 -4.71 2.96 6.78
C PHE A 122 -4.34 4.32 6.22
N ILE A 123 -3.49 4.31 5.20
CA ILE A 123 -3.13 5.47 4.36
C ILE A 123 -3.15 5.06 2.89
N GLY A 124 -3.32 6.02 1.99
CA GLY A 124 -3.21 5.79 0.55
C GLY A 124 -1.83 6.12 -0.01
N SER A 125 -1.60 5.81 -1.28
CA SER A 125 -0.37 6.13 -2.00
C SER A 125 -0.05 7.62 -2.01
N ALA A 126 -1.05 8.49 -2.14
CA ALA A 126 -0.87 9.93 -2.08
C ALA A 126 -0.35 10.38 -0.70
N ALA A 127 -0.84 9.80 0.39
CA ALA A 127 -0.34 10.08 1.73
C ALA A 127 1.10 9.59 1.94
N VAL A 128 1.49 8.49 1.31
CA VAL A 128 2.90 8.03 1.30
C VAL A 128 3.82 9.10 0.69
N ILE A 129 3.42 9.68 -0.44
CA ILE A 129 4.16 10.78 -1.07
C ILE A 129 4.21 12.02 -0.16
N GLY A 130 3.09 12.37 0.48
CA GLY A 130 3.04 13.46 1.44
C GLY A 130 3.97 13.26 2.64
N LEU A 131 3.99 12.06 3.21
CA LEU A 131 4.92 11.69 4.28
C LEU A 131 6.38 11.78 3.82
N ALA A 132 6.70 11.31 2.62
CA ALA A 132 8.03 11.39 2.05
C ALA A 132 8.51 12.85 1.95
N LYS A 133 7.62 13.78 1.58
CA LYS A 133 7.92 15.22 1.60
C LYS A 133 8.15 15.73 3.03
N THR A 134 7.29 15.37 3.96
CA THR A 134 7.41 15.79 5.36
C THR A 134 8.71 15.31 6.01
N GLU A 135 9.13 14.09 5.71
CA GLU A 135 10.40 13.51 6.19
C GLU A 135 11.64 13.96 5.41
N GLY A 136 11.47 14.84 4.42
CA GLY A 136 12.59 15.35 3.61
C GLY A 136 13.20 14.36 2.63
N LEU A 137 12.51 13.26 2.35
CA LEU A 137 12.95 12.22 1.41
C LEU A 137 12.82 12.66 -0.05
N VAL A 138 11.88 13.56 -0.30
CA VAL A 138 11.66 14.17 -1.62
C VAL A 138 11.54 15.70 -1.47
N PRO A 139 11.99 16.48 -2.47
CA PRO A 139 11.96 17.94 -2.39
C PRO A 139 10.54 18.51 -2.50
N ALA A 140 9.65 17.84 -3.24
CA ALA A 140 8.26 18.25 -3.46
C ALA A 140 7.35 17.03 -3.64
N ALA A 141 6.11 17.11 -3.17
CA ALA A 141 5.10 16.06 -3.34
C ALA A 141 4.38 16.18 -4.69
N ARG A 142 4.08 17.39 -5.12
CA ARG A 142 3.30 17.69 -6.33
C ARG A 142 3.82 16.97 -7.58
N PRO A 143 5.12 17.02 -7.96
CA PRO A 143 5.58 16.35 -9.17
C PRO A 143 5.35 14.85 -9.16
N LEU A 144 5.49 14.20 -8.02
CA LEU A 144 5.30 12.76 -7.88
C LEU A 144 3.81 12.38 -7.97
N LEU A 145 2.92 13.16 -7.36
CA LEU A 145 1.48 12.96 -7.46
C LEU A 145 0.99 13.15 -8.91
N GLU A 146 1.49 14.17 -9.59
CA GLU A 146 1.19 14.42 -11.01
C GLU A 146 1.70 13.27 -11.91
N GLN A 147 2.87 12.71 -11.63
CA GLN A 147 3.39 11.54 -12.34
C GLN A 147 2.52 10.30 -12.12
N ILE A 148 2.06 10.03 -10.90
CA ILE A 148 1.14 8.92 -10.63
C ILE A 148 -0.13 9.07 -11.45
N VAL A 149 -0.76 10.25 -11.44
CA VAL A 149 -1.98 10.52 -12.21
C VAL A 149 -1.71 10.41 -13.71
N ALA A 150 -0.59 10.96 -14.20
CA ALA A 150 -0.19 10.88 -15.61
C ALA A 150 0.10 9.44 -16.07
N SER A 151 0.48 8.55 -15.16
CA SER A 151 0.68 7.11 -15.44
C SER A 151 -0.64 6.35 -15.70
N GLY A 152 -1.78 7.00 -15.54
CA GLY A 152 -3.09 6.38 -15.65
C GLY A 152 -3.61 5.75 -14.35
N TYR A 153 -2.88 5.90 -13.25
CA TYR A 153 -3.37 5.47 -11.94
C TYR A 153 -4.31 6.52 -11.34
N PHE A 154 -5.50 6.09 -10.93
CA PHE A 154 -6.50 7.02 -10.43
C PHE A 154 -6.25 7.39 -8.97
N ILE A 155 -6.09 8.68 -8.72
CA ILE A 155 -6.19 9.29 -7.39
C ILE A 155 -7.22 10.41 -7.48
N GLY A 156 -8.18 10.42 -6.56
CA GLY A 156 -9.21 11.47 -6.54
C GLY A 156 -8.59 12.86 -6.40
N PRO A 157 -9.02 13.87 -7.21
CA PRO A 157 -8.46 15.22 -7.15
C PRO A 157 -8.52 15.86 -5.77
N SER A 158 -9.57 15.57 -4.99
CA SER A 158 -9.71 16.04 -3.61
C SER A 158 -8.64 15.46 -2.67
N ILE A 159 -8.22 14.22 -2.91
CA ILE A 159 -7.14 13.56 -2.15
C ILE A 159 -5.81 14.23 -2.47
N VAL A 160 -5.52 14.46 -3.75
CA VAL A 160 -4.31 15.17 -4.19
C VAL A 160 -4.26 16.57 -3.54
N SER A 161 -5.33 17.34 -3.63
CA SER A 161 -5.42 18.68 -3.02
C SER A 161 -5.22 18.63 -1.50
N ALA A 162 -5.80 17.65 -0.81
CA ALA A 162 -5.67 17.53 0.64
C ALA A 162 -4.23 17.20 1.05
N VAL A 163 -3.55 16.31 0.31
CA VAL A 163 -2.14 15.98 0.59
C VAL A 163 -1.25 17.19 0.34
N LEU A 164 -1.42 17.90 -0.79
CA LEU A 164 -0.62 19.08 -1.11
C LEU A 164 -0.81 20.18 -0.06
N ALA A 165 -2.05 20.45 0.34
CA ALA A 165 -2.32 21.44 1.41
C ALA A 165 -1.61 21.08 2.72
N ARG A 166 -1.55 19.79 3.06
CA ARG A 166 -0.91 19.30 4.29
C ARG A 166 0.60 19.48 4.30
N VAL A 167 1.23 19.49 3.14
CA VAL A 167 2.69 19.69 2.98
C VAL A 167 3.06 21.09 2.50
N ASN A 168 2.10 22.02 2.49
CA ASN A 168 2.25 23.41 2.08
C ASN A 168 2.66 23.59 0.60
N GLU A 169 2.02 22.83 -0.29
CA GLU A 169 2.18 22.93 -1.74
C GLU A 169 0.90 23.31 -2.50
#